data_b83b5c07d77e4e7cb7fe883a8c807c75
#
_entry.id   b83b5c07d77e4e7cb7fe883a8c807c75
#
_cell.length_a   1.000
_cell.length_b   1.000
_cell.length_c   1.000
_cell.angle_alpha   90.00
_cell.angle_beta   90.00
_cell.angle_gamma   90.00
#
_symmetry.space_group_name_H-M   'P 1'
#
loop_
_entity.id
_entity.type
_entity.pdbx_description
1 polymer ?
#
loop_
_entity_poly.entity_id
_entity_poly.type
_entity_poly.pdbx_seq_one_letter_code
_entity_poly.pdbx_strand_id
1 'polypeptide(L)'
;MKSKFFNSKKVFLSAFLLGTSFLFAQENIRQEDFSAEDSSEKNFVIIESKHSYNLNPRTANYSAEAQILTGLYEGLFSYDPITLDPVYAMVKNYRISRDKKRWTFELQEGIKFSDGEPITAETVRSSLLKAISEPGAPFSSLMDIVNGAEEFRKGKGSAEDVGIYAMDSNAVSIHLKAPASHLPKILCMPAFAVTADDLSAYSGPFCLEEYSENRIILKKNKNYHDAESTKMEKITILLSNDADENVFAYNTGAADWIASSFNEQKLLSKDSIHLSAEFATQYFFFKFTEKSVFNNLNLRRALLEATPWNELRANTYVQAQSLVYALNGYPSVEGYSSTDIIEAKILMDKAR
;
A
#
# COMPACT_ATOMS: atom_id res chain seq x y z
N MET A 1 48.48 -13.29 -11.87
CA MET A 1 48.67 -14.71 -12.24
C MET A 1 47.31 -15.36 -12.39
N LYS A 2 46.93 -15.56 -13.63
CA LYS A 2 46.05 -16.53 -14.29
C LYS A 2 45.15 -17.40 -13.37
N SER A 3 43.86 -17.20 -13.41
CA SER A 3 42.77 -17.91 -14.13
C SER A 3 42.69 -19.42 -13.91
N LYS A 4 41.52 -19.92 -13.62
CA LYS A 4 40.98 -21.10 -14.32
C LYS A 4 39.45 -21.17 -14.21
N PHE A 5 38.83 -21.08 -15.36
CA PHE A 5 37.48 -21.56 -15.68
C PHE A 5 37.35 -23.06 -15.38
N PHE A 6 36.19 -23.47 -14.85
CA PHE A 6 35.78 -24.86 -14.93
C PHE A 6 34.39 -24.96 -15.57
N ASN A 7 34.43 -25.50 -16.75
CA ASN A 7 33.30 -25.94 -17.55
C ASN A 7 32.95 -27.38 -17.10
N SER A 8 31.73 -27.72 -16.79
CA SER A 8 31.36 -29.11 -16.65
C SER A 8 30.01 -29.40 -17.28
N LYS A 9 30.07 -30.40 -18.11
CA LYS A 9 29.15 -30.93 -19.07
C LYS A 9 27.95 -31.66 -18.44
N LYS A 10 26.87 -31.59 -19.21
CA LYS A 10 25.65 -32.39 -19.12
C LYS A 10 25.93 -33.88 -18.91
N VAL A 11 25.19 -34.51 -18.01
CA VAL A 11 24.95 -35.95 -18.02
C VAL A 11 23.44 -36.19 -18.04
N PHE A 12 22.98 -36.76 -19.15
CA PHE A 12 21.64 -37.37 -19.30
C PHE A 12 21.63 -38.68 -18.54
N LEU A 13 20.63 -38.92 -17.71
CA LEU A 13 20.24 -40.26 -17.31
C LEU A 13 18.72 -40.40 -17.37
N SER A 14 18.29 -41.16 -18.36
CA SER A 14 16.91 -41.65 -18.50
C SER A 14 16.66 -42.81 -17.57
N ALA A 15 15.60 -42.77 -16.76
CA ALA A 15 15.02 -43.96 -16.16
C ALA A 15 13.50 -43.93 -16.32
N PHE A 16 13.05 -44.87 -17.12
CA PHE A 16 11.66 -45.33 -17.32
C PHE A 16 11.23 -46.14 -16.10
N LEU A 17 10.08 -45.87 -15.50
CA LEU A 17 9.25 -46.88 -14.84
C LEU A 17 7.80 -46.42 -14.66
N LEU A 18 6.93 -47.36 -15.05
CA LEU A 18 5.47 -47.33 -15.08
C LEU A 18 4.80 -47.30 -13.71
N GLY A 19 3.64 -46.68 -13.68
CA GLY A 19 2.43 -47.25 -13.05
C GLY A 19 1.98 -46.61 -11.74
N THR A 20 0.92 -45.96 -11.71
CA THR A 20 -0.44 -46.26 -11.26
C THR A 20 -1.23 -45.00 -11.00
N SER A 21 -2.40 -44.95 -11.59
CA SER A 21 -3.40 -43.90 -11.47
C SER A 21 -3.92 -43.75 -10.03
N PHE A 22 -3.81 -42.55 -9.48
CA PHE A 22 -4.73 -42.06 -8.45
C PHE A 22 -5.30 -40.73 -8.90
N LEU A 23 -6.58 -40.78 -9.27
CA LEU A 23 -7.43 -39.63 -9.49
C LEU A 23 -7.71 -38.96 -8.13
N PHE A 24 -7.04 -37.85 -7.84
CA PHE A 24 -7.57 -36.82 -7.01
C PHE A 24 -7.75 -35.57 -7.86
N ALA A 25 -8.99 -35.09 -7.89
CA ALA A 25 -9.30 -33.80 -8.47
C ALA A 25 -8.66 -32.72 -7.58
N GLN A 26 -7.44 -32.32 -7.90
CA GLN A 26 -6.87 -31.06 -7.51
C GLN A 26 -7.39 -30.05 -8.52
N GLU A 27 -8.03 -28.99 -8.04
CA GLU A 27 -8.22 -27.77 -8.82
C GLU A 27 -6.83 -27.27 -9.18
N ASN A 28 -6.47 -27.53 -10.43
CA ASN A 28 -5.22 -27.08 -11.01
C ASN A 28 -5.24 -25.54 -11.09
N ILE A 29 -4.51 -24.87 -10.22
CA ILE A 29 -3.82 -23.66 -10.64
C ILE A 29 -2.84 -24.17 -11.71
N ARG A 30 -3.11 -23.85 -12.97
CA ARG A 30 -2.36 -24.40 -14.09
C ARG A 30 -0.90 -23.98 -13.94
N GLN A 31 -0.01 -24.92 -14.14
CA GLN A 31 1.44 -24.71 -14.30
C GLN A 31 1.79 -23.63 -15.36
N GLU A 32 0.80 -23.20 -16.13
CA GLU A 32 0.89 -22.10 -17.11
C GLU A 32 1.04 -20.71 -16.46
N ASP A 33 0.58 -20.51 -15.22
CA ASP A 33 0.71 -19.22 -14.52
C ASP A 33 2.14 -18.96 -13.98
N PHE A 34 2.96 -20.02 -13.90
CA PHE A 34 4.37 -19.96 -13.47
C PHE A 34 5.35 -20.30 -14.61
N SER A 35 4.92 -20.35 -15.86
CA SER A 35 5.85 -20.52 -16.98
C SER A 35 6.68 -19.25 -17.14
N ALA A 36 8.02 -19.41 -17.15
CA ALA A 36 8.95 -18.33 -17.44
C ALA A 36 8.61 -17.71 -18.80
N GLU A 37 7.82 -16.63 -18.81
CA GLU A 37 7.66 -15.79 -19.99
C GLU A 37 8.98 -15.10 -20.28
N ASP A 38 9.30 -15.03 -21.55
CA ASP A 38 10.45 -14.48 -22.25
C ASP A 38 11.35 -13.53 -21.43
N SER A 39 12.54 -13.99 -21.10
CA SER A 39 13.56 -13.29 -20.29
C SER A 39 14.18 -12.06 -20.97
N SER A 40 13.61 -11.52 -22.05
CA SER A 40 14.10 -10.34 -22.76
C SER A 40 13.57 -9.02 -22.21
N GLU A 41 12.39 -8.99 -21.60
CA GLU A 41 11.83 -7.81 -20.95
C GLU A 41 12.19 -7.80 -19.45
N LYS A 42 12.54 -6.61 -18.92
CA LYS A 42 12.78 -6.40 -17.48
C LYS A 42 11.45 -6.49 -16.73
N ASN A 43 11.05 -7.72 -16.41
CA ASN A 43 9.87 -8.03 -15.62
C ASN A 43 10.27 -8.28 -14.17
N PHE A 44 9.50 -7.76 -13.21
CA PHE A 44 9.66 -8.03 -11.79
C PHE A 44 8.40 -8.74 -11.28
N VAL A 45 8.57 -9.93 -10.71
CA VAL A 45 7.47 -10.79 -10.29
C VAL A 45 7.36 -10.78 -8.78
N ILE A 46 6.22 -10.33 -8.26
CA ILE A 46 5.91 -10.28 -6.84
C ILE A 46 4.77 -11.25 -6.54
N ILE A 47 4.81 -11.96 -5.42
CA ILE A 47 3.68 -12.72 -4.90
C ILE A 47 3.05 -11.96 -3.75
N GLU A 48 1.77 -11.59 -3.91
CA GLU A 48 0.95 -10.92 -2.91
C GLU A 48 -0.18 -11.83 -2.42
N SER A 49 -0.75 -11.47 -1.26
CA SER A 49 -1.90 -12.19 -0.70
C SER A 49 -3.12 -12.09 -1.61
N LYS A 50 -3.78 -13.22 -1.85
CA LYS A 50 -4.99 -13.28 -2.67
C LYS A 50 -6.17 -12.71 -1.92
N HIS A 51 -6.68 -11.57 -2.38
CA HIS A 51 -7.93 -10.93 -1.97
C HIS A 51 -8.43 -10.01 -3.10
N SER A 52 -9.58 -9.40 -2.91
CA SER A 52 -10.08 -8.41 -3.88
C SER A 52 -9.40 -7.07 -3.65
N TYR A 53 -8.67 -6.57 -4.63
CA TYR A 53 -7.97 -5.28 -4.60
C TYR A 53 -8.87 -4.16 -5.09
N ASN A 54 -8.96 -3.08 -4.33
CA ASN A 54 -9.60 -1.84 -4.76
C ASN A 54 -8.56 -0.94 -5.43
N LEU A 55 -8.57 -0.85 -6.74
CA LEU A 55 -7.65 -0.01 -7.51
C LEU A 55 -8.19 1.41 -7.79
N ASN A 56 -9.22 1.84 -7.08
CA ASN A 56 -9.63 3.24 -7.04
C ASN A 56 -8.85 3.99 -5.95
N PRO A 57 -7.91 4.90 -6.30
CA PRO A 57 -7.06 5.57 -5.31
C PRO A 57 -7.85 6.40 -4.31
N ARG A 58 -9.06 6.89 -4.68
CA ARG A 58 -9.90 7.73 -3.81
C ARG A 58 -10.55 6.93 -2.67
N THR A 59 -10.78 5.62 -2.86
CA THR A 59 -11.52 4.77 -1.91
C THR A 59 -10.70 3.61 -1.35
N ALA A 60 -9.52 3.34 -1.87
CA ALA A 60 -8.61 2.33 -1.36
C ALA A 60 -8.08 2.71 0.03
N ASN A 61 -7.89 1.71 0.90
CA ASN A 61 -7.46 1.94 2.28
C ASN A 61 -6.49 0.89 2.83
N TYR A 62 -6.10 -0.10 2.03
CA TYR A 62 -5.13 -1.13 2.41
C TYR A 62 -3.72 -0.79 1.89
N SER A 63 -2.69 -1.19 2.63
CA SER A 63 -1.28 -0.94 2.26
C SER A 63 -0.87 -1.62 0.95
N ALA A 64 -1.33 -2.84 0.71
CA ALA A 64 -1.06 -3.56 -0.53
C ALA A 64 -1.65 -2.85 -1.76
N GLU A 65 -2.87 -2.29 -1.62
CA GLU A 65 -3.48 -1.45 -2.66
C GLU A 65 -2.68 -0.17 -2.90
N ALA A 66 -2.21 0.49 -1.81
CA ALA A 66 -1.44 1.72 -1.90
C ALA A 66 -0.13 1.52 -2.69
N GLN A 67 0.54 0.37 -2.55
CA GLN A 67 1.74 0.04 -3.33
C GLN A 67 1.45 -0.04 -4.83
N ILE A 68 0.37 -0.72 -5.22
CA ILE A 68 -0.05 -0.81 -6.63
C ILE A 68 -0.47 0.57 -7.16
N LEU A 69 -1.23 1.30 -6.35
CA LEU A 69 -1.74 2.62 -6.72
C LEU A 69 -0.63 3.67 -6.91
N THR A 70 0.48 3.60 -6.15
CA THR A 70 1.66 4.46 -6.39
C THR A 70 2.37 4.14 -7.71
N GLY A 71 2.22 2.94 -8.23
CA GLY A 71 2.65 2.58 -9.58
C GLY A 71 1.75 3.14 -10.68
N LEU A 72 0.44 3.20 -10.43
CA LEU A 72 -0.57 3.62 -11.41
C LEU A 72 -0.80 5.13 -11.43
N TYR A 73 -0.73 5.78 -10.28
CA TYR A 73 -1.08 7.19 -10.14
C TYR A 73 -0.01 7.94 -9.35
N GLU A 74 0.28 9.15 -9.77
CA GLU A 74 1.24 10.04 -9.13
C GLU A 74 0.53 11.27 -8.56
N GLY A 75 1.03 11.78 -7.43
CA GLY A 75 0.55 13.01 -6.81
C GLY A 75 1.40 14.22 -7.17
N LEU A 76 1.10 15.34 -6.54
CA LEU A 76 1.97 16.52 -6.61
C LEU A 76 3.34 16.25 -5.98
N PHE A 77 3.37 15.42 -4.94
CA PHE A 77 4.57 14.92 -4.27
C PHE A 77 4.54 13.41 -4.20
N SER A 78 5.71 12.79 -4.04
CA SER A 78 5.93 11.39 -3.74
C SER A 78 6.70 11.26 -2.43
N TYR A 79 6.80 10.06 -1.87
CA TYR A 79 7.63 9.78 -0.71
C TYR A 79 9.03 9.38 -1.14
N ASP A 80 10.05 9.94 -0.49
CA ASP A 80 11.36 9.33 -0.49
C ASP A 80 11.27 7.92 0.13
N PRO A 81 11.77 6.87 -0.54
CA PRO A 81 11.56 5.50 -0.10
C PRO A 81 12.31 5.15 1.21
N ILE A 82 13.27 5.98 1.63
CA ILE A 82 14.09 5.74 2.81
C ILE A 82 13.63 6.61 3.97
N THR A 83 13.48 7.93 3.73
CA THR A 83 13.16 8.91 4.79
C THR A 83 11.68 9.12 4.99
N LEU A 84 10.84 8.73 4.02
CA LEU A 84 9.41 9.00 3.93
C LEU A 84 9.07 10.50 3.92
N ASP A 85 10.05 11.34 3.60
CA ASP A 85 9.82 12.77 3.41
C ASP A 85 9.25 13.04 2.01
N PRO A 86 8.45 14.10 1.86
CA PRO A 86 7.93 14.50 0.55
C PRO A 86 9.06 14.91 -0.39
N VAL A 87 9.08 14.33 -1.58
CA VAL A 87 9.92 14.72 -2.72
C VAL A 87 9.04 15.21 -3.86
N TYR A 88 9.61 16.03 -4.73
CA TYR A 88 8.89 16.52 -5.90
C TYR A 88 8.54 15.35 -6.83
N ALA A 89 7.30 15.36 -7.30
CA ALA A 89 6.78 14.43 -8.30
C ALA A 89 6.28 15.25 -9.52
N MET A 90 5.00 15.58 -9.61
CA MET A 90 4.50 16.47 -10.66
C MET A 90 4.86 17.95 -10.42
N VAL A 91 5.25 18.31 -9.21
CA VAL A 91 5.67 19.67 -8.87
C VAL A 91 7.13 19.89 -9.26
N LYS A 92 7.38 20.98 -9.98
CA LYS A 92 8.73 21.49 -10.30
C LYS A 92 9.26 22.39 -9.18
N ASN A 93 8.38 23.21 -8.59
CA ASN A 93 8.71 24.17 -7.55
C ASN A 93 7.45 24.58 -6.78
N TYR A 94 7.62 25.15 -5.59
CA TYR A 94 6.49 25.76 -4.87
C TYR A 94 6.90 27.01 -4.11
N ARG A 95 5.91 27.83 -3.80
CA ARG A 95 6.05 29.06 -2.98
C ARG A 95 5.00 29.05 -1.88
N ILE A 96 5.38 29.56 -0.71
CA ILE A 96 4.48 29.72 0.44
C ILE A 96 4.35 31.19 0.74
N SER A 97 3.11 31.68 0.96
CA SER A 97 2.85 33.05 1.35
C SER A 97 3.44 33.37 2.74
N ARG A 98 3.59 34.66 3.05
CA ARG A 98 4.20 35.12 4.33
C ARG A 98 3.42 34.64 5.57
N ASP A 99 2.10 34.54 5.46
CA ASP A 99 1.20 34.02 6.50
C ASP A 99 1.14 32.48 6.56
N LYS A 100 1.86 31.81 5.65
CA LYS A 100 1.95 30.34 5.52
C LYS A 100 0.61 29.64 5.24
N LYS A 101 -0.38 30.38 4.76
CA LYS A 101 -1.71 29.83 4.47
C LYS A 101 -1.95 29.58 2.99
N ARG A 102 -1.14 30.12 2.09
CA ARG A 102 -1.27 29.91 0.64
C ARG A 102 -0.01 29.24 0.12
N TRP A 103 -0.21 28.10 -0.51
CA TRP A 103 0.80 27.35 -1.24
C TRP A 103 0.53 27.50 -2.74
N THR A 104 1.53 27.78 -3.52
CA THR A 104 1.44 27.83 -4.97
C THR A 104 2.45 26.89 -5.54
N PHE A 105 1.98 25.87 -6.25
CA PHE A 105 2.76 24.80 -6.86
C PHE A 105 2.88 25.07 -8.34
N GLU A 106 4.08 25.05 -8.86
CA GLU A 106 4.40 25.07 -10.28
C GLU A 106 4.60 23.63 -10.75
N LEU A 107 3.81 23.21 -11.74
CA LEU A 107 3.88 21.87 -12.30
C LEU A 107 5.05 21.74 -13.27
N GLN A 108 5.54 20.52 -13.45
CA GLN A 108 6.49 20.20 -14.51
C GLN A 108 5.83 20.42 -15.88
N GLU A 109 6.64 20.76 -16.87
CA GLU A 109 6.16 21.02 -18.23
C GLU A 109 5.92 19.69 -18.97
N GLY A 110 4.85 19.63 -19.75
CA GLY A 110 4.59 18.51 -20.64
C GLY A 110 4.17 17.20 -19.98
N ILE A 111 3.79 17.23 -18.69
CA ILE A 111 3.25 16.04 -18.00
C ILE A 111 1.92 15.61 -18.65
N LYS A 112 1.75 14.28 -18.77
CA LYS A 112 0.62 13.67 -19.46
C LYS A 112 0.14 12.42 -18.74
N PHE A 113 -1.11 12.08 -18.98
CA PHE A 113 -1.62 10.75 -18.71
C PHE A 113 -1.09 9.71 -19.70
N SER A 114 -1.34 8.45 -19.40
CA SER A 114 -0.91 7.30 -20.22
C SER A 114 -1.51 7.28 -21.64
N ASP A 115 -2.66 7.89 -21.84
CA ASP A 115 -3.32 8.07 -23.14
C ASP A 115 -2.79 9.26 -23.94
N GLY A 116 -1.92 10.08 -23.35
CA GLY A 116 -1.30 11.26 -23.95
C GLY A 116 -2.02 12.57 -23.67
N GLU A 117 -3.16 12.56 -23.00
CA GLU A 117 -3.86 13.78 -22.58
C GLU A 117 -3.00 14.57 -21.58
N PRO A 118 -2.90 15.91 -21.73
CA PRO A 118 -2.07 16.74 -20.87
C PRO A 118 -2.65 16.84 -19.45
N ILE A 119 -1.78 16.75 -18.46
CA ILE A 119 -2.10 17.06 -17.05
C ILE A 119 -1.83 18.54 -16.83
N THR A 120 -2.89 19.30 -16.57
CA THR A 120 -2.85 20.74 -16.33
C THR A 120 -3.20 21.08 -14.89
N ALA A 121 -3.04 22.35 -14.52
CA ALA A 121 -3.48 22.83 -13.20
C ALA A 121 -4.98 22.60 -12.95
N GLU A 122 -5.82 22.69 -13.99
CA GLU A 122 -7.26 22.40 -13.86
C GLU A 122 -7.51 20.91 -13.69
N THR A 123 -6.73 20.04 -14.34
CA THR A 123 -6.78 18.58 -14.10
C THR A 123 -6.45 18.26 -12.64
N VAL A 124 -5.39 18.86 -12.10
CA VAL A 124 -5.01 18.70 -10.68
C VAL A 124 -6.13 19.19 -9.77
N ARG A 125 -6.68 20.37 -10.03
CA ARG A 125 -7.81 20.92 -9.25
C ARG A 125 -9.01 19.98 -9.27
N SER A 126 -9.44 19.55 -10.45
CA SER A 126 -10.56 18.62 -10.60
C SER A 126 -10.33 17.31 -9.85
N SER A 127 -9.15 16.71 -9.99
CA SER A 127 -8.77 15.49 -9.32
C SER A 127 -8.82 15.61 -7.79
N LEU A 128 -8.27 16.68 -7.21
CA LEU A 128 -8.30 16.93 -5.76
C LEU A 128 -9.74 17.17 -5.26
N LEU A 129 -10.56 17.92 -6.01
CA LEU A 129 -11.97 18.14 -5.66
C LEU A 129 -12.75 16.82 -5.65
N LYS A 130 -12.51 15.94 -6.62
CA LYS A 130 -13.11 14.61 -6.64
C LYS A 130 -12.67 13.77 -5.45
N ALA A 131 -11.38 13.76 -5.11
CA ALA A 131 -10.87 13.04 -3.94
C ALA A 131 -11.49 13.54 -2.62
N ILE A 132 -11.79 14.84 -2.53
CA ILE A 132 -12.46 15.43 -1.36
C ILE A 132 -13.93 15.01 -1.28
N SER A 133 -14.65 14.99 -2.41
CA SER A 133 -16.10 14.75 -2.45
C SER A 133 -16.50 13.29 -2.68
N GLU A 134 -15.53 12.38 -2.90
CA GLU A 134 -15.80 10.96 -3.18
C GLU A 134 -16.54 10.30 -2.01
N PRO A 135 -17.73 9.72 -2.22
CA PRO A 135 -18.46 9.04 -1.17
C PRO A 135 -17.68 7.85 -0.59
N GLY A 136 -17.53 7.81 0.73
CA GLY A 136 -16.82 6.73 1.41
C GLY A 136 -15.28 6.81 1.34
N ALA A 137 -14.72 7.88 0.79
CA ALA A 137 -13.26 8.09 0.77
C ALA A 137 -12.69 8.18 2.19
N PRO A 138 -11.82 7.24 2.60
CA PRO A 138 -11.36 7.13 3.99
C PRO A 138 -10.46 8.30 4.42
N PHE A 139 -9.77 8.94 3.47
CA PHE A 139 -8.76 9.97 3.73
C PHE A 139 -9.21 11.39 3.37
N SER A 140 -10.40 11.57 2.79
CA SER A 140 -10.88 12.88 2.31
C SER A 140 -10.85 13.98 3.37
N SER A 141 -11.07 13.63 4.65
CA SER A 141 -11.03 14.58 5.78
C SER A 141 -9.64 15.18 6.05
N LEU A 142 -8.56 14.58 5.54
CA LEU A 142 -7.22 15.17 5.65
C LEU A 142 -7.12 16.51 4.88
N MET A 143 -7.97 16.70 3.88
CA MET A 143 -8.07 17.98 3.14
C MET A 143 -8.97 19.02 3.82
N ASP A 144 -9.57 18.73 4.97
CA ASP A 144 -10.37 19.71 5.74
C ASP A 144 -9.54 20.90 6.23
N ILE A 145 -8.22 20.84 6.15
CA ILE A 145 -7.30 21.97 6.36
C ILE A 145 -7.41 23.04 5.26
N VAL A 146 -7.93 22.70 4.07
CA VAL A 146 -8.17 23.62 2.95
C VAL A 146 -9.46 24.39 3.19
N ASN A 147 -9.47 25.68 2.85
CA ASN A 147 -10.68 26.51 2.94
C ASN A 147 -11.82 25.86 2.15
N GLY A 148 -13.01 25.79 2.73
CA GLY A 148 -14.24 25.29 2.10
C GLY A 148 -14.28 23.76 1.85
N ALA A 149 -13.16 23.03 2.00
CA ALA A 149 -13.11 21.60 1.69
C ALA A 149 -14.00 20.74 2.59
N GLU A 150 -14.09 21.05 3.87
CA GLU A 150 -14.96 20.33 4.81
C GLU A 150 -16.44 20.45 4.48
N GLU A 151 -16.88 21.68 4.15
CA GLU A 151 -18.25 21.99 3.75
C GLU A 151 -18.59 21.30 2.42
N PHE A 152 -17.70 21.35 1.46
CA PHE A 152 -17.83 20.67 0.17
C PHE A 152 -17.91 19.15 0.35
N ARG A 153 -17.01 18.55 1.13
CA ARG A 153 -17.02 17.11 1.44
C ARG A 153 -18.33 16.66 2.11
N LYS A 154 -18.92 17.51 2.94
CA LYS A 154 -20.21 17.25 3.61
C LYS A 154 -21.45 17.58 2.75
N GLY A 155 -21.26 17.98 1.49
CA GLY A 155 -22.35 18.37 0.58
C GLY A 155 -23.05 19.69 0.97
N LYS A 156 -22.36 20.57 1.73
CA LYS A 156 -22.91 21.86 2.19
C LYS A 156 -22.33 23.08 1.48
N GLY A 157 -21.27 22.90 0.67
CA GLY A 157 -20.61 23.91 -0.12
C GLY A 157 -20.46 23.48 -1.57
N SER A 158 -20.02 24.38 -2.42
CA SER A 158 -19.75 24.11 -3.83
C SER A 158 -18.24 23.94 -4.09
N ALA A 159 -17.88 23.41 -5.24
CA ALA A 159 -16.48 23.23 -5.66
C ALA A 159 -15.74 24.58 -5.78
N GLU A 160 -16.46 25.65 -6.10
CA GLU A 160 -15.94 27.02 -6.22
C GLU A 160 -15.54 27.61 -4.87
N ASP A 161 -16.16 27.14 -3.78
CA ASP A 161 -15.85 27.59 -2.42
C ASP A 161 -14.58 26.94 -1.86
N VAL A 162 -14.08 25.86 -2.51
CA VAL A 162 -12.88 25.16 -2.07
C VAL A 162 -11.63 25.94 -2.49
N GLY A 163 -10.76 26.19 -1.53
CA GLY A 163 -9.52 26.95 -1.72
C GLY A 163 -8.45 26.24 -2.57
N ILE A 164 -8.84 25.65 -3.70
CA ILE A 164 -7.94 25.03 -4.68
C ILE A 164 -8.21 25.71 -6.04
N TYR A 165 -7.20 26.38 -6.59
CA TYR A 165 -7.35 27.20 -7.79
C TYR A 165 -6.30 26.85 -8.83
N ALA A 166 -6.72 26.65 -10.07
CA ALA A 166 -5.83 26.69 -11.23
C ALA A 166 -5.57 28.16 -11.56
N MET A 167 -4.32 28.59 -11.44
CA MET A 167 -3.92 30.00 -11.68
C MET A 167 -3.65 30.27 -13.17
N ASP A 168 -3.09 29.26 -13.83
CA ASP A 168 -2.84 29.16 -15.26
C ASP A 168 -2.76 27.67 -15.64
N SER A 169 -2.20 27.33 -16.80
CA SER A 169 -2.08 25.93 -17.24
C SER A 169 -1.18 25.08 -16.34
N ASN A 170 -0.21 25.68 -15.65
CA ASN A 170 0.85 24.96 -14.92
C ASN A 170 0.96 25.35 -13.45
N ALA A 171 0.10 26.22 -12.92
CA ALA A 171 0.20 26.65 -11.54
C ALA A 171 -1.10 26.39 -10.76
N VAL A 172 -0.98 25.67 -9.63
CA VAL A 172 -2.07 25.38 -8.70
C VAL A 172 -1.83 26.12 -7.40
N SER A 173 -2.84 26.82 -6.88
CA SER A 173 -2.78 27.47 -5.57
C SER A 173 -3.74 26.80 -4.61
N ILE A 174 -3.24 26.44 -3.41
CA ILE A 174 -4.03 25.86 -2.32
C ILE A 174 -4.04 26.81 -1.12
N HIS A 175 -5.23 27.17 -0.66
CA HIS A 175 -5.46 28.11 0.42
C HIS A 175 -5.95 27.37 1.68
N LEU A 176 -5.25 27.52 2.79
CA LEU A 176 -5.47 26.79 4.03
C LEU A 176 -6.20 27.64 5.08
N LYS A 177 -6.99 27.01 5.95
CA LYS A 177 -7.65 27.63 7.11
C LYS A 177 -6.60 28.17 8.11
N ALA A 178 -5.52 27.42 8.30
CA ALA A 178 -4.39 27.75 9.19
C ALA A 178 -3.07 27.28 8.55
N PRO A 179 -1.91 27.78 9.01
CA PRO A 179 -0.62 27.27 8.55
C PRO A 179 -0.49 25.77 8.81
N ALA A 180 -0.16 24.98 7.76
CA ALA A 180 0.00 23.53 7.85
C ALA A 180 1.21 23.10 7.02
N SER A 181 2.35 22.86 7.70
CA SER A 181 3.59 22.42 7.04
C SER A 181 3.53 20.99 6.50
N HIS A 182 2.55 20.21 6.93
CA HIS A 182 2.37 18.81 6.51
C HIS A 182 1.53 18.65 5.23
N LEU A 183 1.10 19.75 4.59
CA LEU A 183 0.36 19.67 3.32
C LEU A 183 1.09 18.81 2.26
N PRO A 184 2.41 18.94 2.02
CA PRO A 184 3.10 18.07 1.08
C PRO A 184 3.00 16.58 1.42
N LYS A 185 3.01 16.21 2.72
CA LYS A 185 2.83 14.80 3.15
C LYS A 185 1.44 14.24 2.81
N ILE A 186 0.40 15.08 2.92
CA ILE A 186 -0.95 14.70 2.47
C ILE A 186 -0.95 14.48 0.95
N LEU A 187 -0.30 15.37 0.20
CA LEU A 187 -0.25 15.32 -1.27
C LEU A 187 0.66 14.22 -1.84
N CYS A 188 1.39 13.48 -0.99
CA CYS A 188 2.09 12.24 -1.38
C CYS A 188 1.15 11.02 -1.40
N MET A 189 0.01 11.07 -0.71
CA MET A 189 -0.86 9.91 -0.56
C MET A 189 -1.54 9.54 -1.88
N PRO A 190 -1.65 8.24 -2.23
CA PRO A 190 -2.37 7.82 -3.43
C PRO A 190 -3.81 8.33 -3.50
N ALA A 191 -4.46 8.54 -2.34
CA ALA A 191 -5.80 9.10 -2.26
C ALA A 191 -5.93 10.50 -2.88
N PHE A 192 -4.84 11.25 -2.97
CA PHE A 192 -4.77 12.60 -3.54
C PHE A 192 -3.88 12.65 -4.79
N ALA A 193 -3.61 11.50 -5.40
CA ALA A 193 -2.94 11.44 -6.68
C ALA A 193 -3.80 12.07 -7.79
N VAL A 194 -3.12 12.52 -8.83
CA VAL A 194 -3.80 13.13 -10.00
C VAL A 194 -4.35 12.02 -10.87
N THR A 195 -5.65 12.04 -11.12
CA THR A 195 -6.37 11.02 -11.85
C THR A 195 -7.17 11.61 -13.00
N ALA A 196 -7.36 10.84 -14.06
CA ALA A 196 -8.42 11.10 -15.01
C ALA A 196 -9.79 10.99 -14.33
N ASP A 197 -10.79 11.63 -14.90
CA ASP A 197 -12.12 11.73 -14.31
C ASP A 197 -12.78 10.39 -14.06
N ASP A 198 -12.65 9.47 -15.01
CA ASP A 198 -13.23 8.14 -15.03
C ASP A 198 -12.22 7.03 -14.64
N LEU A 199 -11.00 7.41 -14.21
CA LEU A 199 -9.89 6.53 -13.90
C LEU A 199 -9.40 5.66 -15.09
N SER A 200 -9.71 6.04 -16.32
CA SER A 200 -9.35 5.28 -17.53
C SER A 200 -7.89 5.46 -17.95
N ALA A 201 -7.23 6.54 -17.47
CA ALA A 201 -5.84 6.85 -17.78
C ALA A 201 -5.01 7.02 -16.50
N TYR A 202 -3.75 6.68 -16.60
CA TYR A 202 -2.81 6.62 -15.49
C TYR A 202 -1.81 7.78 -15.54
N SER A 203 -1.54 8.35 -14.40
CA SER A 203 -0.58 9.45 -14.25
C SER A 203 0.78 9.00 -13.74
N GLY A 204 0.88 7.76 -13.26
CA GLY A 204 2.10 7.18 -12.69
C GLY A 204 3.00 6.47 -13.70
N PRO A 205 4.09 5.85 -13.22
CA PRO A 205 5.08 5.16 -14.06
C PRO A 205 4.57 3.90 -14.76
N PHE A 206 3.43 3.36 -14.36
CA PHE A 206 2.84 2.15 -14.93
C PHE A 206 1.36 2.35 -15.28
N CYS A 207 0.89 1.47 -16.17
CA CYS A 207 -0.52 1.30 -16.54
C CYS A 207 -0.98 -0.10 -16.13
N LEU A 208 -2.22 -0.25 -15.74
CA LEU A 208 -2.83 -1.56 -15.54
C LEU A 208 -3.04 -2.23 -16.92
N GLU A 209 -2.43 -3.39 -17.12
CA GLU A 209 -2.60 -4.20 -18.33
C GLU A 209 -3.61 -5.32 -18.09
N GLU A 210 -3.57 -5.96 -16.91
CA GLU A 210 -4.48 -7.02 -16.52
C GLU A 210 -4.83 -6.94 -15.03
N TYR A 211 -6.07 -7.25 -14.71
CA TYR A 211 -6.51 -7.56 -13.35
C TYR A 211 -7.44 -8.76 -13.38
N SER A 212 -6.98 -9.87 -12.82
CA SER A 212 -7.72 -11.12 -12.72
C SER A 212 -7.73 -11.64 -11.27
N GLU A 213 -8.40 -12.77 -11.05
CA GLU A 213 -8.45 -13.40 -9.72
C GLU A 213 -7.07 -13.84 -9.20
N ASN A 214 -6.14 -14.16 -10.11
CA ASN A 214 -4.86 -14.76 -9.78
C ASN A 214 -3.67 -13.84 -10.01
N ARG A 215 -3.83 -12.73 -10.74
CA ARG A 215 -2.73 -11.81 -11.02
C ARG A 215 -3.18 -10.40 -11.39
N ILE A 216 -2.26 -9.47 -11.17
CA ILE A 216 -2.33 -8.09 -11.65
C ILE A 216 -1.05 -7.85 -12.45
N ILE A 217 -1.19 -7.28 -13.66
CA ILE A 217 -0.06 -6.96 -14.52
C ILE A 217 -0.02 -5.45 -14.73
N LEU A 218 1.12 -4.87 -14.40
CA LEU A 218 1.40 -3.46 -14.64
C LEU A 218 2.47 -3.36 -15.74
N LYS A 219 2.22 -2.50 -16.73
CA LYS A 219 3.12 -2.22 -17.84
C LYS A 219 3.60 -0.80 -17.80
N LYS A 220 4.85 -0.56 -18.11
CA LYS A 220 5.48 0.75 -18.12
C LYS A 220 4.68 1.77 -18.93
N ASN A 221 4.40 2.90 -18.32
CA ASN A 221 3.77 4.05 -18.96
C ASN A 221 4.83 4.84 -19.75
N LYS A 222 4.77 4.76 -21.07
CA LYS A 222 5.72 5.47 -21.96
C LYS A 222 5.52 6.99 -21.99
N ASN A 223 4.35 7.47 -21.56
CA ASN A 223 4.02 8.89 -21.47
C ASN A 223 4.32 9.50 -20.10
N TYR A 224 4.81 8.68 -19.14
CA TYR A 224 5.21 9.16 -17.83
C TYR A 224 6.38 10.16 -17.95
N HIS A 225 6.31 11.27 -17.24
CA HIS A 225 7.29 12.36 -17.38
C HIS A 225 8.72 11.95 -17.05
N ASP A 226 8.89 10.94 -16.17
CA ASP A 226 10.17 10.36 -15.79
C ASP A 226 10.30 8.88 -16.22
N ALA A 227 9.80 8.54 -17.41
CA ALA A 227 9.83 7.18 -17.94
C ALA A 227 11.26 6.64 -18.10
N GLU A 228 12.27 7.50 -18.29
CA GLU A 228 13.68 7.08 -18.43
C GLU A 228 14.24 6.51 -17.13
N SER A 229 13.83 7.01 -15.98
CA SER A 229 14.25 6.48 -14.67
C SER A 229 13.52 5.18 -14.30
N THR A 230 12.37 4.90 -14.90
CA THR A 230 11.60 3.66 -14.69
C THR A 230 12.30 2.50 -15.36
N LYS A 231 12.93 1.63 -14.56
CA LYS A 231 13.82 0.54 -15.07
C LYS A 231 13.06 -0.70 -15.50
N MET A 232 11.91 -0.98 -14.88
CA MET A 232 11.10 -2.15 -15.18
C MET A 232 10.16 -1.85 -16.34
N GLU A 233 10.06 -2.77 -17.27
CA GLU A 233 9.08 -2.69 -18.36
C GLU A 233 7.73 -3.26 -17.93
N LYS A 234 7.76 -4.25 -17.01
CA LYS A 234 6.56 -4.94 -16.52
C LYS A 234 6.73 -5.29 -15.03
N ILE A 235 5.65 -5.24 -14.28
CA ILE A 235 5.53 -5.79 -12.93
C ILE A 235 4.37 -6.77 -12.96
N THR A 236 4.64 -8.02 -12.60
CA THR A 236 3.64 -9.06 -12.46
C THR A 236 3.40 -9.34 -10.98
N ILE A 237 2.19 -9.17 -10.52
CA ILE A 237 1.77 -9.44 -9.14
C ILE A 237 0.93 -10.70 -9.15
N LEU A 238 1.48 -11.81 -8.70
CA LEU A 238 0.79 -13.07 -8.55
C LEU A 238 0.02 -13.08 -7.23
N LEU A 239 -1.23 -13.50 -7.25
CA LEU A 239 -2.10 -13.50 -6.07
C LEU A 239 -2.24 -14.92 -5.53
N SER A 240 -1.55 -15.22 -4.44
CA SER A 240 -1.53 -16.56 -3.83
C SER A 240 -1.44 -16.50 -2.30
N ASN A 241 -2.18 -17.41 -1.64
CA ASN A 241 -2.11 -17.65 -0.20
C ASN A 241 -1.46 -18.99 0.14
N ASP A 242 -0.98 -19.75 -0.85
CA ASP A 242 -0.30 -21.02 -0.64
C ASP A 242 1.18 -20.79 -0.32
N ALA A 243 1.54 -20.96 0.95
CA ALA A 243 2.90 -20.71 1.45
C ALA A 243 3.96 -21.64 0.82
N ASP A 244 3.59 -22.84 0.41
CA ASP A 244 4.50 -23.82 -0.17
C ASP A 244 4.73 -23.54 -1.65
N GLU A 245 3.67 -23.22 -2.40
CA GLU A 245 3.76 -22.80 -3.80
C GLU A 245 4.53 -21.50 -3.95
N ASN A 246 4.30 -20.53 -3.05
CA ASN A 246 5.01 -19.26 -3.04
C ASN A 246 6.53 -19.46 -2.90
N VAL A 247 6.96 -20.31 -1.96
CA VAL A 247 8.37 -20.64 -1.79
C VAL A 247 8.92 -21.42 -2.99
N PHE A 248 8.15 -22.33 -3.58
CA PHE A 248 8.57 -23.03 -4.77
C PHE A 248 8.81 -22.07 -5.94
N ALA A 249 7.89 -21.14 -6.19
CA ALA A 249 8.05 -20.13 -7.23
C ALA A 249 9.30 -19.26 -7.01
N TYR A 250 9.55 -18.82 -5.77
CA TYR A 250 10.73 -18.05 -5.42
C TYR A 250 12.03 -18.87 -5.60
N ASN A 251 12.08 -20.09 -5.07
CA ASN A 251 13.27 -20.95 -5.16
C ASN A 251 13.64 -21.32 -6.60
N THR A 252 12.68 -21.36 -7.51
CA THR A 252 12.88 -21.67 -8.93
C THR A 252 13.17 -20.44 -9.78
N GLY A 253 13.06 -19.24 -9.22
CA GLY A 253 13.23 -17.98 -9.95
C GLY A 253 12.01 -17.57 -10.78
N ALA A 254 10.85 -18.18 -10.54
CA ALA A 254 9.58 -17.78 -11.16
C ALA A 254 8.98 -16.54 -10.47
N ALA A 255 9.40 -16.23 -9.24
CA ALA A 255 9.09 -15.00 -8.54
C ALA A 255 10.37 -14.38 -7.94
N ASP A 256 10.44 -13.06 -7.95
CA ASP A 256 11.57 -12.27 -7.41
C ASP A 256 11.36 -11.88 -5.94
N TRP A 257 10.10 -11.78 -5.50
CA TRP A 257 9.73 -11.33 -4.18
C TRP A 257 8.44 -11.99 -3.68
N ILE A 258 8.39 -12.32 -2.38
CA ILE A 258 7.18 -12.79 -1.71
C ILE A 258 6.81 -11.78 -0.64
N ALA A 259 5.67 -11.11 -0.80
CA ALA A 259 5.03 -10.22 0.20
C ALA A 259 3.84 -10.91 0.88
N SER A 260 3.49 -12.12 0.47
CA SER A 260 2.45 -12.98 1.03
C SER A 260 3.03 -13.97 2.07
N SER A 261 2.21 -14.92 2.52
CA SER A 261 2.66 -16.01 3.38
C SER A 261 3.67 -16.91 2.67
N PHE A 262 4.67 -17.40 3.41
CA PHE A 262 5.67 -18.34 2.89
C PHE A 262 6.06 -19.38 3.97
N ASN A 263 6.48 -20.55 3.52
CA ASN A 263 6.99 -21.61 4.39
C ASN A 263 8.52 -21.48 4.53
N GLU A 264 8.96 -20.86 5.63
CA GLU A 264 10.39 -20.64 5.92
C GLU A 264 11.23 -21.93 5.88
N GLN A 265 10.65 -23.08 6.26
CA GLN A 265 11.37 -24.35 6.30
C GLN A 265 11.76 -24.86 4.91
N LYS A 266 10.98 -24.50 3.88
CA LYS A 266 11.21 -24.87 2.48
C LYS A 266 12.05 -23.87 1.71
N LEU A 267 12.34 -22.71 2.29
CA LEU A 267 13.16 -21.69 1.64
C LEU A 267 14.61 -22.15 1.56
N LEU A 268 15.19 -22.11 0.34
CA LEU A 268 16.57 -22.56 0.09
C LEU A 268 17.62 -21.61 0.67
N SER A 269 17.37 -20.30 0.64
CA SER A 269 18.26 -19.29 1.22
C SER A 269 17.50 -18.48 2.27
N LYS A 270 17.84 -18.69 3.55
CA LYS A 270 17.24 -17.92 4.64
C LYS A 270 17.80 -16.50 4.75
N ASP A 271 18.94 -16.24 4.15
CA ASP A 271 19.56 -14.90 4.09
C ASP A 271 18.75 -13.94 3.19
N SER A 272 17.83 -14.47 2.37
CA SER A 272 16.90 -13.66 1.57
C SER A 272 15.69 -13.15 2.33
N ILE A 273 15.53 -13.52 3.62
CA ILE A 273 14.44 -13.01 4.46
C ILE A 273 14.79 -11.58 4.90
N HIS A 274 13.95 -10.63 4.50
CA HIS A 274 14.05 -9.23 4.92
C HIS A 274 12.98 -8.93 5.97
N LEU A 275 13.41 -8.43 7.13
CA LEU A 275 12.52 -7.96 8.17
C LEU A 275 12.54 -6.44 8.19
N SER A 276 11.39 -5.83 7.98
CA SER A 276 11.20 -4.39 8.13
C SER A 276 10.14 -4.11 9.19
N ALA A 277 10.36 -3.06 9.99
CA ALA A 277 9.35 -2.60 10.94
C ALA A 277 8.26 -1.84 10.20
N GLU A 278 7.01 -2.24 10.36
CA GLU A 278 5.87 -1.47 9.90
C GLU A 278 5.51 -0.38 10.93
N PHE A 279 5.21 0.83 10.46
CA PHE A 279 4.64 1.90 11.28
C PHE A 279 3.14 1.66 11.50
N ALA A 280 2.80 0.47 12.00
CA ALA A 280 1.44 0.03 12.20
C ALA A 280 1.27 -0.56 13.60
N THR A 281 0.10 -0.41 14.19
CA THR A 281 -0.28 -1.04 15.45
C THR A 281 -1.50 -1.91 15.21
N GLN A 282 -1.36 -3.21 15.45
CA GLN A 282 -2.52 -4.10 15.51
C GLN A 282 -3.11 -4.06 16.91
N TYR A 283 -4.42 -3.93 16.99
CA TYR A 283 -5.12 -3.84 18.26
C TYR A 283 -6.48 -4.51 18.21
N PHE A 284 -6.94 -4.96 19.37
CA PHE A 284 -8.30 -5.40 19.59
C PHE A 284 -9.06 -4.30 20.32
N PHE A 285 -10.33 -4.13 20.00
CA PHE A 285 -11.21 -3.22 20.71
C PHE A 285 -12.53 -3.89 21.06
N PHE A 286 -13.13 -3.45 22.15
CA PHE A 286 -14.46 -3.88 22.55
C PHE A 286 -15.50 -2.98 21.91
N LYS A 287 -16.46 -3.58 21.19
CA LYS A 287 -17.58 -2.81 20.63
C LYS A 287 -18.61 -2.52 21.73
N PHE A 288 -18.81 -1.25 22.01
CA PHE A 288 -19.77 -0.77 22.99
C PHE A 288 -21.11 -0.47 22.31
N THR A 289 -22.20 -1.05 22.84
CA THR A 289 -23.58 -0.72 22.54
C THR A 289 -24.33 -0.63 23.86
N GLU A 290 -25.53 -0.06 23.89
CA GLU A 290 -26.32 0.07 25.14
C GLU A 290 -26.52 -1.27 25.89
N LYS A 291 -26.61 -2.39 25.15
CA LYS A 291 -26.83 -3.73 25.71
C LYS A 291 -25.57 -4.61 25.67
N SER A 292 -24.38 -4.02 25.45
CA SER A 292 -23.17 -4.79 25.34
C SER A 292 -22.73 -5.35 26.70
N VAL A 293 -22.42 -6.64 26.77
CA VAL A 293 -21.78 -7.26 27.94
C VAL A 293 -20.44 -6.63 28.26
N PHE A 294 -19.79 -6.02 27.24
CA PHE A 294 -18.53 -5.32 27.39
C PHE A 294 -18.64 -3.94 28.08
N ASN A 295 -19.86 -3.50 28.46
CA ASN A 295 -20.00 -2.35 29.35
C ASN A 295 -19.44 -2.65 30.77
N ASN A 296 -19.39 -3.93 31.16
CA ASN A 296 -18.78 -4.35 32.39
C ASN A 296 -17.23 -4.27 32.31
N LEU A 297 -16.63 -3.42 33.13
CA LEU A 297 -15.19 -3.19 33.17
C LEU A 297 -14.42 -4.46 33.59
N ASN A 298 -14.93 -5.20 34.58
CA ASN A 298 -14.28 -6.41 35.08
C ASN A 298 -14.23 -7.50 34.00
N LEU A 299 -15.31 -7.62 33.19
CA LEU A 299 -15.32 -8.57 32.08
C LEU A 299 -14.25 -8.20 31.05
N ARG A 300 -14.11 -6.93 30.66
CA ARG A 300 -13.07 -6.52 29.71
C ARG A 300 -11.67 -6.82 30.22
N ARG A 301 -11.40 -6.47 31.50
CA ARG A 301 -10.11 -6.73 32.12
C ARG A 301 -9.83 -8.23 32.23
N ALA A 302 -10.84 -9.04 32.62
CA ALA A 302 -10.70 -10.49 32.66
C ALA A 302 -10.29 -11.08 31.30
N LEU A 303 -10.88 -10.59 30.20
CA LEU A 303 -10.53 -11.04 28.85
C LEU A 303 -9.11 -10.62 28.46
N LEU A 304 -8.67 -9.41 28.83
CA LEU A 304 -7.31 -8.95 28.57
C LEU A 304 -6.27 -9.76 29.35
N GLU A 305 -6.53 -10.07 30.63
CA GLU A 305 -5.66 -10.91 31.44
C GLU A 305 -5.61 -12.37 30.97
N ALA A 306 -6.73 -12.90 30.41
CA ALA A 306 -6.80 -14.24 29.86
C ALA A 306 -6.18 -14.39 28.46
N THR A 307 -5.89 -13.29 27.77
CA THR A 307 -5.36 -13.31 26.41
C THR A 307 -3.93 -13.87 26.39
N PRO A 308 -3.61 -14.85 25.52
CA PRO A 308 -2.28 -15.47 25.45
C PRO A 308 -1.31 -14.56 24.68
N TRP A 309 -0.92 -13.43 25.31
CA TRP A 309 -0.14 -12.36 24.68
C TRP A 309 1.20 -12.84 24.10
N ASN A 310 1.90 -13.74 24.80
CA ASN A 310 3.19 -14.25 24.33
C ASN A 310 3.03 -15.10 23.06
N GLU A 311 1.97 -15.90 22.98
CA GLU A 311 1.68 -16.72 21.80
C GLU A 311 1.25 -15.88 20.62
N LEU A 312 0.38 -14.88 20.86
CA LEU A 312 -0.09 -13.95 19.82
C LEU A 312 1.04 -13.09 19.25
N ARG A 313 2.05 -12.78 20.07
CA ARG A 313 3.19 -11.95 19.64
C ARG A 313 4.35 -12.76 19.09
N ALA A 314 4.34 -14.09 19.29
CA ALA A 314 5.48 -14.96 19.00
C ALA A 314 6.08 -14.68 17.61
N ASN A 315 7.32 -14.21 17.61
CA ASN A 315 8.19 -14.00 16.44
C ASN A 315 7.76 -12.92 15.42
N THR A 316 6.59 -12.30 15.56
CA THR A 316 6.06 -11.39 14.54
C THR A 316 5.79 -9.98 15.09
N TYR A 317 5.37 -9.86 16.33
CA TYR A 317 4.92 -8.59 16.90
C TYR A 317 5.72 -8.15 18.11
N VAL A 318 6.04 -6.87 18.16
CA VAL A 318 6.57 -6.21 19.36
C VAL A 318 5.41 -5.63 20.17
N GLN A 319 5.49 -5.73 21.49
CA GLN A 319 4.48 -5.12 22.36
C GLN A 319 4.35 -3.62 22.10
N ALA A 320 3.15 -3.19 21.70
CA ALA A 320 2.83 -1.77 21.56
C ALA A 320 2.53 -1.15 22.93
N GLN A 321 3.11 0.03 23.19
CA GLN A 321 2.87 0.82 24.41
C GLN A 321 1.85 1.94 24.18
N SER A 322 1.37 2.12 22.94
CA SER A 322 0.36 3.09 22.58
C SER A 322 -0.38 2.64 21.33
N LEU A 323 -1.62 3.12 21.14
CA LEU A 323 -2.39 2.88 19.93
C LEU A 323 -1.72 3.50 18.69
N VAL A 324 -1.11 4.66 18.86
CA VAL A 324 -0.31 5.32 17.83
C VAL A 324 1.14 4.92 18.05
N TYR A 325 1.86 4.55 16.98
CA TYR A 325 3.29 4.31 17.04
C TYR A 325 3.99 5.44 17.81
N ALA A 326 4.96 5.08 18.66
CA ALA A 326 5.61 6.00 19.59
C ALA A 326 6.27 7.19 18.86
N LEU A 327 5.47 8.21 18.58
CA LEU A 327 5.93 9.50 18.11
C LEU A 327 6.41 10.33 19.32
N ASN A 328 7.43 11.16 19.08
CA ASN A 328 7.95 12.04 20.14
C ASN A 328 6.82 12.93 20.69
N GLY A 329 6.61 12.87 22.02
CA GLY A 329 5.56 13.62 22.71
C GLY A 329 4.20 12.90 22.84
N TYR A 330 4.05 11.69 22.32
CA TYR A 330 2.87 10.85 22.58
C TYR A 330 3.02 10.13 23.93
N PRO A 331 1.96 10.07 24.76
CA PRO A 331 2.02 9.35 26.02
C PRO A 331 2.15 7.84 25.79
N SER A 332 3.09 7.21 26.46
CA SER A 332 3.12 5.76 26.59
C SER A 332 2.14 5.34 27.68
N VAL A 333 1.43 4.23 27.43
CA VAL A 333 0.50 3.63 28.40
C VAL A 333 1.03 2.23 28.72
N GLU A 334 1.04 1.85 30.01
CA GLU A 334 1.31 0.46 30.35
C GLU A 334 0.26 -0.45 29.72
N GLY A 335 0.71 -1.34 28.85
CA GLY A 335 -0.13 -2.35 28.22
C GLY A 335 0.05 -3.71 28.90
N TYR A 336 -0.83 -4.64 28.60
CA TYR A 336 -0.72 -6.02 29.05
C TYR A 336 0.50 -6.69 28.43
N SER A 337 1.47 -7.05 29.27
CA SER A 337 2.72 -7.69 28.83
C SER A 337 2.67 -9.20 28.87
N SER A 338 1.86 -9.77 29.77
CA SER A 338 1.76 -11.21 30.03
C SER A 338 0.31 -11.62 30.31
N THR A 339 0.07 -12.91 30.20
CA THR A 339 -1.21 -13.54 30.55
C THR A 339 -1.27 -13.83 32.04
N ASP A 340 -2.35 -13.44 32.71
CA ASP A 340 -2.62 -13.81 34.10
C ASP A 340 -4.01 -14.47 34.24
N ILE A 341 -4.02 -15.79 34.19
CA ILE A 341 -5.24 -16.61 34.29
C ILE A 341 -5.86 -16.54 35.69
N ILE A 342 -5.06 -16.32 36.72
CA ILE A 342 -5.58 -16.24 38.10
C ILE A 342 -6.36 -14.95 38.28
N GLU A 343 -5.77 -13.80 37.91
CA GLU A 343 -6.46 -12.53 37.98
C GLU A 343 -7.67 -12.50 37.02
N ALA A 344 -7.54 -13.10 35.83
CA ALA A 344 -8.66 -13.23 34.89
C ALA A 344 -9.88 -13.92 35.54
N LYS A 345 -9.70 -14.99 36.27
CA LYS A 345 -10.78 -15.71 37.00
C LYS A 345 -11.39 -14.82 38.07
N ILE A 346 -10.57 -14.17 38.90
CA ILE A 346 -11.04 -13.24 39.94
C ILE A 346 -11.92 -12.12 39.35
N LEU A 347 -11.45 -11.53 38.26
CA LEU A 347 -12.19 -10.46 37.57
C LEU A 347 -13.47 -10.98 36.91
N MET A 348 -13.43 -12.19 36.35
CA MET A 348 -14.62 -12.82 35.78
C MET A 348 -15.69 -13.09 36.83
N ASP A 349 -15.31 -13.52 38.02
CA ASP A 349 -16.25 -13.73 39.13
C ASP A 349 -16.84 -12.41 39.64
N LYS A 350 -16.05 -11.33 39.63
CA LYS A 350 -16.57 -9.96 39.92
C LYS A 350 -17.49 -9.40 38.82
N ALA A 351 -17.41 -9.93 37.62
CA ALA A 351 -18.19 -9.48 36.47
C ALA A 351 -19.58 -10.17 36.39
N ARG A 352 -19.76 -11.29 37.07
CA ARG A 352 -21.04 -12.04 37.21
C ARG A 352 -21.94 -11.39 38.23
#